data_a262e558f6b7cd4cc9f77d9005a82919
#
_entry.id   a262e558f6b7cd4cc9f77d9005a82919
#
_cell.length_a   1.000
_cell.length_b   1.000
_cell.length_c   1.000
_cell.angle_alpha   90.00
_cell.angle_beta   90.00
_cell.angle_gamma   90.00
#
_symmetry.space_group_name_H-M   'P 1'
#
loop_
_entity.id
_entity.type
_entity.pdbx_description
1 polymer ?
#
loop_
_entity_poly.entity_id
_entity_poly.type
_entity_poly.pdbx_seq_one_letter_code
_entity_poly.pdbx_strand_id
1 'polypeptide(L)'
;MKPRAARAVGIAGLLGVVIAAYGLGLLLPVDIAIRRQFAVAFAPEPDPRVVTVEIDDASISAMGRWPWPRSLLAQLVSEVSDLNPASIGIDIMLSEPEADTDGDAALAAAIARSGRVVLPAYVRSYSLPRHVQWYISQRLPLLPITELAQAARGLGHVSAIHDPDGAVRRVPAVVGVPDGFVPAFATEVVRVGVEGQGTRSSASDGGLDFRPGAQAVVGGYRMPLDSTSSMCPVFPWPPAAEQISAARLLAKAPPEALVDDRSPNAGSSPRLPDLAGKFVLIGVTAAGIGDSHETPLLARHGAVPGMMVHAAAVNAILTGRFVRPVHAAAALLAVACFGALLGAVSGAISDRGRGVGAAVLLHVGAAVSVLAGSALLYACTGAWIGPSAPMLVSVLLLAMELYSRACRAGRLRAALRKYVGVDSPEVAGAEAQAGARDMAVMFVDLRGWTAASYHMEPESAARLVNSYLSVVADVVAEHGARVERFPGDAALAVFEGRGPEDLACAVRAARAARGAVRDVATGQSMALGVGIGIAYGRVARVELGGADRSDLTVIGTAVNIAKALEDAAAEDQILVGVWPERVESLPSGLVPWAGRVAKIVPGTAVLFEAV
;
A
#
# COMPACT_ATOMS: atom_id res chain seq x y z
N MET A 1 18.33 0.03 24.51
CA MET A 1 18.83 0.23 23.11
C MET A 1 18.80 1.71 22.75
N LYS A 2 19.87 2.27 22.15
CA LYS A 2 19.85 3.65 21.69
C LYS A 2 18.71 3.85 20.67
N PRO A 3 17.96 4.97 20.66
CA PRO A 3 16.73 5.13 19.84
C PRO A 3 16.95 4.92 18.33
N ARG A 4 18.14 5.21 17.82
CA ARG A 4 18.51 4.97 16.41
C ARG A 4 18.63 3.47 16.10
N ALA A 5 19.16 2.67 17.02
CA ALA A 5 19.30 1.23 16.84
C ALA A 5 17.91 0.53 16.84
N ALA A 6 17.00 0.95 17.73
CA ALA A 6 15.62 0.44 17.75
C ALA A 6 14.87 0.73 16.44
N ARG A 7 15.09 1.92 15.88
CA ARG A 7 14.50 2.31 14.59
C ARG A 7 15.06 1.47 13.43
N ALA A 8 16.38 1.27 13.38
CA ALA A 8 17.01 0.44 12.35
C ALA A 8 16.49 -1.01 12.37
N VAL A 9 16.33 -1.60 13.57
CA VAL A 9 15.74 -2.94 13.74
C VAL A 9 14.27 -2.96 13.24
N GLY A 10 13.49 -1.93 13.56
CA GLY A 10 12.11 -1.79 13.07
C GLY A 10 12.02 -1.73 11.55
N ILE A 11 12.88 -0.93 10.90
CA ILE A 11 12.95 -0.83 9.43
C ILE A 11 13.35 -2.17 8.83
N ALA A 12 14.37 -2.84 9.35
CA ALA A 12 14.83 -4.14 8.87
C ALA A 12 13.73 -5.22 8.99
N GLY A 13 13.01 -5.25 10.12
CA GLY A 13 11.87 -6.15 10.31
C GLY A 13 10.74 -5.89 9.31
N LEU A 14 10.38 -4.64 9.09
CA LEU A 14 9.37 -4.24 8.12
C LEU A 14 9.77 -4.64 6.69
N LEU A 15 11.01 -4.38 6.30
CA LEU A 15 11.53 -4.78 4.99
C LEU A 15 11.49 -6.32 4.83
N GLY A 16 11.86 -7.06 5.88
CA GLY A 16 11.75 -8.52 5.88
C GLY A 16 10.33 -9.01 5.63
N VAL A 17 9.33 -8.40 6.26
CA VAL A 17 7.91 -8.73 6.05
C VAL A 17 7.47 -8.43 4.62
N VAL A 18 7.82 -7.26 4.07
CA VAL A 18 7.43 -6.89 2.70
C VAL A 18 8.13 -7.78 1.67
N ILE A 19 9.42 -8.09 1.86
CA ILE A 19 10.18 -9.01 1.01
C ILE A 19 9.55 -10.41 1.04
N ALA A 20 9.18 -10.90 2.21
CA ALA A 20 8.49 -12.19 2.35
C ALA A 20 7.12 -12.17 1.66
N ALA A 21 6.32 -11.13 1.86
CA ALA A 21 5.02 -10.96 1.20
C ALA A 21 5.15 -10.92 -0.33
N TYR A 22 6.16 -10.23 -0.85
CA TYR A 22 6.47 -10.19 -2.28
C TYR A 22 6.89 -11.58 -2.79
N GLY A 23 7.80 -12.26 -2.08
CA GLY A 23 8.26 -13.61 -2.42
C GLY A 23 7.17 -14.68 -2.40
N LEU A 24 6.18 -14.53 -1.51
CA LEU A 24 4.98 -15.37 -1.43
C LEU A 24 3.90 -15.00 -2.47
N GLY A 25 4.12 -13.97 -3.30
CA GLY A 25 3.17 -13.54 -4.32
C GLY A 25 1.93 -12.80 -3.78
N LEU A 26 1.91 -12.39 -2.51
CA LEU A 26 0.75 -11.70 -1.91
C LEU A 26 0.48 -10.33 -2.54
N LEU A 27 1.49 -9.71 -3.15
CA LEU A 27 1.38 -8.43 -3.85
C LEU A 27 1.10 -8.57 -5.35
N LEU A 28 1.12 -9.80 -5.87
CA LEU A 28 0.93 -10.09 -7.29
C LEU A 28 -0.39 -9.55 -7.87
N PRO A 29 -1.55 -9.66 -7.19
CA PRO A 29 -2.80 -9.10 -7.72
C PRO A 29 -2.76 -7.58 -7.93
N VAL A 30 -2.08 -6.86 -7.03
CA VAL A 30 -1.92 -5.41 -7.15
C VAL A 30 -1.01 -5.07 -8.33
N ASP A 31 0.12 -5.76 -8.47
CA ASP A 31 1.04 -5.58 -9.59
C ASP A 31 0.39 -5.91 -10.93
N ILE A 32 -0.43 -6.96 -11.01
CA ILE A 32 -1.22 -7.32 -12.19
C ILE A 32 -2.19 -6.19 -12.55
N ALA A 33 -2.92 -5.64 -11.57
CA ALA A 33 -3.86 -4.55 -11.79
C ALA A 33 -3.15 -3.30 -12.33
N ILE A 34 -2.01 -2.92 -11.75
CA ILE A 34 -1.22 -1.77 -12.21
C ILE A 34 -0.66 -2.02 -13.62
N ARG A 35 -0.11 -3.23 -13.87
CA ARG A 35 0.41 -3.60 -15.18
C ARG A 35 -0.68 -3.55 -16.27
N ARG A 36 -1.92 -3.94 -15.95
CA ARG A 36 -3.07 -3.84 -16.84
C ARG A 36 -3.35 -2.38 -17.22
N GLN A 37 -3.30 -1.46 -16.24
CA GLN A 37 -3.45 -0.03 -16.52
C GLN A 37 -2.32 0.51 -17.40
N PHE A 38 -1.10 0.08 -17.18
CA PHE A 38 0.04 0.48 -18.02
C PHE A 38 -0.08 -0.07 -19.45
N ALA A 39 -0.53 -1.31 -19.61
CA ALA A 39 -0.76 -1.89 -20.92
C ALA A 39 -1.80 -1.09 -21.72
N VAL A 40 -2.87 -0.64 -21.06
CA VAL A 40 -3.90 0.21 -21.69
C VAL A 40 -3.38 1.62 -22.00
N ALA A 41 -2.67 2.24 -21.05
CA ALA A 41 -2.19 3.62 -21.20
C ALA A 41 -1.06 3.77 -22.24
N PHE A 42 -0.24 2.73 -22.40
CA PHE A 42 0.94 2.73 -23.26
C PHE A 42 0.85 1.71 -24.40
N ALA A 43 -0.38 1.30 -24.79
CA ALA A 43 -0.60 0.44 -25.95
C ALA A 43 -0.03 1.13 -27.20
N PRO A 44 0.93 0.48 -27.91
CA PRO A 44 1.50 1.08 -29.11
C PRO A 44 0.53 0.97 -30.29
N GLU A 45 0.79 1.77 -31.31
CA GLU A 45 0.21 1.50 -32.63
C GLU A 45 0.80 0.21 -33.21
N PRO A 46 0.03 -0.55 -34.00
CA PRO A 46 0.52 -1.75 -34.66
C PRO A 46 1.54 -1.43 -35.77
N ASP A 47 2.43 -2.38 -36.05
CA ASP A 47 3.32 -2.30 -37.20
C ASP A 47 2.49 -2.32 -38.51
N PRO A 48 2.72 -1.40 -39.44
CA PRO A 48 1.94 -1.29 -40.69
C PRO A 48 2.04 -2.55 -41.57
N ARG A 49 2.99 -3.41 -41.31
CA ARG A 49 3.16 -4.68 -42.04
C ARG A 49 2.29 -5.82 -41.50
N VAL A 50 1.62 -5.67 -40.36
CA VAL A 50 0.74 -6.70 -39.77
C VAL A 50 -0.69 -6.43 -40.15
N VAL A 51 -1.31 -7.38 -40.84
CA VAL A 51 -2.69 -7.32 -41.33
C VAL A 51 -3.45 -8.56 -40.91
N THR A 52 -4.70 -8.40 -40.52
CA THR A 52 -5.61 -9.52 -40.28
C THR A 52 -6.67 -9.62 -41.36
N VAL A 53 -6.95 -10.83 -41.81
CA VAL A 53 -8.08 -11.18 -42.65
C VAL A 53 -9.06 -11.98 -41.77
N GLU A 54 -10.18 -11.37 -41.51
CA GLU A 54 -11.12 -11.82 -40.49
C GLU A 54 -12.33 -12.54 -41.09
N ILE A 55 -12.57 -13.77 -40.63
CA ILE A 55 -13.82 -14.46 -40.87
C ILE A 55 -14.78 -13.97 -39.79
N ASP A 56 -15.35 -12.81 -40.06
CA ASP A 56 -16.24 -12.04 -39.19
C ASP A 56 -17.73 -12.37 -39.45
N ASP A 57 -18.62 -11.73 -38.71
CA ASP A 57 -20.07 -11.93 -38.87
C ASP A 57 -20.56 -11.55 -40.27
N ALA A 58 -19.95 -10.51 -40.88
CA ALA A 58 -20.24 -10.12 -42.25
C ALA A 58 -19.83 -11.19 -43.25
N SER A 59 -18.68 -11.79 -43.05
CA SER A 59 -18.17 -12.91 -43.85
C SER A 59 -19.08 -14.14 -43.78
N ILE A 60 -19.55 -14.49 -42.56
CA ILE A 60 -20.48 -15.62 -42.37
C ILE A 60 -21.83 -15.32 -43.02
N SER A 61 -22.32 -14.10 -42.89
CA SER A 61 -23.58 -13.69 -43.56
C SER A 61 -23.52 -13.75 -45.08
N ALA A 62 -22.37 -13.40 -45.64
CA ALA A 62 -22.18 -13.33 -47.11
C ALA A 62 -21.85 -14.70 -47.72
N MET A 63 -21.02 -15.50 -47.08
CA MET A 63 -20.46 -16.75 -47.63
C MET A 63 -21.11 -18.03 -47.06
N GLY A 64 -21.95 -17.91 -46.05
CA GLY A 64 -22.65 -19.04 -45.42
C GLY A 64 -22.04 -19.45 -44.08
N ARG A 65 -22.72 -20.45 -43.47
CA ARG A 65 -22.46 -20.89 -42.11
C ARG A 65 -21.05 -21.48 -41.94
N TRP A 66 -20.39 -21.11 -40.86
CA TRP A 66 -19.14 -21.75 -40.38
C TRP A 66 -19.41 -23.15 -39.80
N PRO A 67 -18.50 -24.16 -39.95
CA PRO A 67 -17.22 -24.06 -40.68
C PRO A 67 -17.40 -24.04 -42.21
N TRP A 68 -16.54 -23.24 -42.87
CA TRP A 68 -16.57 -23.12 -44.31
C TRP A 68 -15.97 -24.37 -44.99
N PRO A 69 -16.46 -24.73 -46.20
CA PRO A 69 -15.84 -25.73 -47.05
C PRO A 69 -14.36 -25.42 -47.35
N ARG A 70 -13.54 -26.43 -47.38
CA ARG A 70 -12.10 -26.29 -47.69
C ARG A 70 -11.85 -25.61 -49.04
N SER A 71 -12.73 -25.81 -50.00
CA SER A 71 -12.71 -25.12 -51.31
C SER A 71 -12.84 -23.61 -51.20
N LEU A 72 -13.68 -23.11 -50.25
CA LEU A 72 -13.80 -21.67 -50.00
C LEU A 72 -12.57 -21.11 -49.27
N LEU A 73 -11.98 -21.88 -48.35
CA LEU A 73 -10.70 -21.51 -47.72
C LEU A 73 -9.57 -21.51 -48.76
N ALA A 74 -9.56 -22.45 -49.72
CA ALA A 74 -8.61 -22.49 -50.84
C ALA A 74 -8.71 -21.23 -51.73
N GLN A 75 -9.93 -20.78 -51.98
CA GLN A 75 -10.17 -19.52 -52.71
C GLN A 75 -9.60 -18.34 -51.93
N LEU A 76 -9.93 -18.22 -50.62
CA LEU A 76 -9.41 -17.15 -49.78
C LEU A 76 -7.88 -17.10 -49.74
N VAL A 77 -7.22 -18.28 -49.58
CA VAL A 77 -5.76 -18.38 -49.59
C VAL A 77 -5.22 -17.92 -50.96
N SER A 78 -5.87 -18.27 -52.07
CA SER A 78 -5.44 -17.84 -53.41
C SER A 78 -5.58 -16.34 -53.59
N GLU A 79 -6.74 -15.74 -53.25
CA GLU A 79 -6.96 -14.29 -53.35
C GLU A 79 -5.95 -13.49 -52.50
N VAL A 80 -5.65 -13.96 -51.28
CA VAL A 80 -4.62 -13.34 -50.41
C VAL A 80 -3.23 -13.50 -51.05
N SER A 81 -2.92 -14.69 -51.58
CA SER A 81 -1.59 -14.99 -52.18
C SER A 81 -1.31 -14.15 -53.42
N ASP A 82 -2.35 -13.85 -54.24
CA ASP A 82 -2.24 -13.05 -55.44
C ASP A 82 -1.88 -11.59 -55.12
N LEU A 83 -2.13 -11.12 -53.88
CA LEU A 83 -1.72 -9.81 -53.39
C LEU A 83 -0.29 -9.79 -52.83
N ASN A 84 0.47 -10.90 -53.03
CA ASN A 84 1.91 -11.04 -52.76
C ASN A 84 2.35 -10.68 -51.33
N PRO A 85 1.71 -11.23 -50.27
CA PRO A 85 2.15 -11.04 -48.88
C PRO A 85 3.53 -11.65 -48.64
N ALA A 86 4.21 -11.20 -47.56
CA ALA A 86 5.46 -11.83 -47.11
C ALA A 86 5.20 -13.25 -46.55
N SER A 87 4.16 -13.41 -45.76
CA SER A 87 3.68 -14.70 -45.23
C SER A 87 2.19 -14.67 -44.96
N ILE A 88 1.58 -15.85 -44.88
CA ILE A 88 0.18 -16.08 -44.54
C ILE A 88 0.11 -17.04 -43.37
N GLY A 89 -0.32 -16.57 -42.20
CA GLY A 89 -0.62 -17.45 -41.07
C GLY A 89 -2.11 -17.76 -41.04
N ILE A 90 -2.49 -19.02 -41.08
CA ILE A 90 -3.90 -19.45 -40.99
C ILE A 90 -4.12 -20.01 -39.60
N ASP A 91 -4.85 -19.28 -38.76
CA ASP A 91 -5.19 -19.69 -37.39
C ASP A 91 -6.53 -20.44 -37.35
N ILE A 92 -6.58 -21.55 -38.04
CA ILE A 92 -7.73 -22.46 -38.14
C ILE A 92 -7.21 -23.90 -38.05
N MET A 93 -7.72 -24.65 -37.05
CA MET A 93 -7.35 -26.07 -36.91
C MET A 93 -8.01 -26.92 -37.99
N LEU A 94 -7.15 -27.57 -38.80
CA LEU A 94 -7.55 -28.38 -39.94
C LEU A 94 -7.08 -29.84 -39.74
N SER A 95 -7.41 -30.39 -38.56
CA SER A 95 -6.88 -31.71 -38.11
C SER A 95 -7.74 -32.90 -38.53
N GLU A 96 -8.92 -32.66 -39.08
CA GLU A 96 -9.83 -33.70 -39.55
C GLU A 96 -10.06 -33.53 -41.05
N PRO A 97 -10.03 -34.62 -41.86
CA PRO A 97 -10.36 -34.50 -43.26
C PRO A 97 -11.82 -34.09 -43.47
N GLU A 98 -12.07 -33.36 -44.54
CA GLU A 98 -13.41 -33.01 -44.97
C GLU A 98 -14.14 -34.25 -45.56
N ALA A 99 -15.45 -34.29 -45.44
CA ALA A 99 -16.25 -35.40 -46.03
C ALA A 99 -16.09 -35.42 -47.57
N ASP A 100 -15.90 -34.26 -48.20
CA ASP A 100 -15.52 -34.12 -49.59
C ASP A 100 -13.99 -33.90 -49.69
N THR A 101 -13.27 -34.94 -50.06
CA THR A 101 -11.80 -34.95 -50.21
C THR A 101 -11.26 -34.00 -51.27
N ASP A 102 -12.08 -33.56 -52.24
CA ASP A 102 -11.69 -32.61 -53.28
C ASP A 102 -11.42 -31.22 -52.68
N GLY A 103 -12.11 -30.88 -51.60
CA GLY A 103 -11.89 -29.63 -50.84
C GLY A 103 -10.51 -29.60 -50.18
N ASP A 104 -10.11 -30.68 -49.49
CA ASP A 104 -8.78 -30.77 -48.84
C ASP A 104 -7.65 -30.71 -49.90
N ALA A 105 -7.80 -31.43 -51.03
CA ALA A 105 -6.84 -31.37 -52.14
C ALA A 105 -6.74 -29.96 -52.76
N ALA A 106 -7.87 -29.28 -52.94
CA ALA A 106 -7.89 -27.92 -53.43
C ALA A 106 -7.16 -26.93 -52.51
N LEU A 107 -7.41 -27.04 -51.19
CA LEU A 107 -6.73 -26.24 -50.16
C LEU A 107 -5.23 -26.54 -50.11
N ALA A 108 -4.82 -27.82 -50.16
CA ALA A 108 -3.42 -28.21 -50.19
C ALA A 108 -2.71 -27.63 -51.44
N ALA A 109 -3.37 -27.68 -52.58
CA ALA A 109 -2.83 -27.09 -53.81
C ALA A 109 -2.70 -25.55 -53.74
N ALA A 110 -3.66 -24.85 -53.13
CA ALA A 110 -3.57 -23.41 -52.91
C ALA A 110 -2.43 -23.05 -51.95
N ILE A 111 -2.26 -23.78 -50.86
CA ILE A 111 -1.20 -23.60 -49.87
C ILE A 111 0.18 -23.85 -50.54
N ALA A 112 0.33 -24.93 -51.28
CA ALA A 112 1.56 -25.27 -51.99
C ALA A 112 1.93 -24.20 -53.04
N ARG A 113 0.96 -23.73 -53.83
CA ARG A 113 1.19 -22.66 -54.81
C ARG A 113 1.64 -21.37 -54.16
N SER A 114 1.03 -21.00 -53.00
CA SER A 114 1.45 -19.85 -52.23
C SER A 114 2.92 -19.96 -51.78
N GLY A 115 3.32 -21.11 -51.30
CA GLY A 115 4.66 -21.34 -50.72
C GLY A 115 5.02 -20.48 -49.49
N ARG A 116 4.02 -19.80 -48.89
CA ARG A 116 4.19 -18.80 -47.82
C ARG A 116 3.25 -19.02 -46.65
N VAL A 117 2.55 -20.16 -46.63
CA VAL A 117 1.51 -20.44 -45.62
C VAL A 117 2.13 -21.14 -44.43
N VAL A 118 1.73 -20.68 -43.24
CA VAL A 118 2.02 -21.32 -41.95
C VAL A 118 0.70 -21.81 -41.36
N LEU A 119 0.68 -23.04 -40.88
CA LEU A 119 -0.49 -23.67 -40.26
C LEU A 119 -0.27 -23.90 -38.75
N PRO A 120 -1.36 -23.98 -37.95
CA PRO A 120 -1.27 -24.18 -36.51
C PRO A 120 -1.01 -25.61 -36.13
N ALA A 121 -0.24 -25.80 -35.06
CA ALA A 121 -0.06 -27.05 -34.35
C ALA A 121 -0.61 -26.89 -32.91
N TYR A 122 -1.55 -27.73 -32.52
CA TYR A 122 -2.14 -27.61 -31.20
C TYR A 122 -1.52 -28.55 -30.19
N VAL A 123 -0.87 -28.00 -29.15
CA VAL A 123 -0.29 -28.80 -28.07
C VAL A 123 -1.30 -28.85 -26.90
N ARG A 124 -1.94 -30.01 -26.72
CA ARG A 124 -3.06 -30.19 -25.79
C ARG A 124 -2.71 -30.02 -24.32
N SER A 125 -1.51 -30.43 -23.92
CA SER A 125 -1.07 -30.33 -22.53
C SER A 125 0.44 -30.15 -22.47
N TYR A 126 0.87 -29.20 -21.70
CA TYR A 126 2.29 -28.93 -21.47
C TYR A 126 2.51 -28.53 -20.01
N SER A 127 3.69 -28.78 -19.51
CA SER A 127 4.11 -28.43 -18.15
C SER A 127 5.49 -27.80 -18.20
N LEU A 128 5.82 -27.04 -17.16
CA LEU A 128 7.15 -26.48 -16.96
C LEU A 128 7.88 -27.29 -15.89
N PRO A 129 8.75 -28.25 -16.25
CA PRO A 129 9.50 -29.01 -15.27
C PRO A 129 10.48 -28.11 -14.50
N ARG A 130 10.75 -28.41 -13.22
CA ARG A 130 11.59 -27.59 -12.34
C ARG A 130 13.04 -27.40 -12.81
N HIS A 131 13.54 -28.30 -13.64
CA HIS A 131 14.94 -28.35 -14.09
C HIS A 131 15.15 -27.85 -15.53
N VAL A 132 14.10 -27.41 -16.20
CA VAL A 132 14.16 -26.81 -17.54
C VAL A 132 13.48 -25.46 -17.59
N GLN A 133 13.86 -24.64 -18.55
CA GLN A 133 13.37 -23.27 -18.71
C GLN A 133 12.38 -23.12 -19.87
N TRP A 134 11.76 -24.22 -20.32
CA TRP A 134 10.75 -24.20 -21.38
C TRP A 134 9.67 -25.24 -21.12
N TYR A 135 8.52 -25.05 -21.75
CA TYR A 135 7.39 -25.95 -21.62
C TYR A 135 7.58 -27.23 -22.41
N ILE A 136 7.17 -28.35 -21.85
CA ILE A 136 7.28 -29.69 -22.46
C ILE A 136 5.90 -30.34 -22.44
N SER A 137 5.52 -30.94 -23.58
CA SER A 137 4.39 -31.84 -23.71
C SER A 137 4.90 -33.29 -23.80
N GLN A 138 4.21 -34.19 -23.08
CA GLN A 138 4.43 -35.63 -23.18
C GLN A 138 3.67 -36.27 -24.36
N ARG A 139 2.86 -35.47 -25.07
CA ARG A 139 2.04 -35.92 -26.19
C ARG A 139 2.49 -35.22 -27.46
N LEU A 140 2.33 -35.91 -28.58
CA LEU A 140 2.49 -35.30 -29.88
C LEU A 140 1.45 -34.19 -30.09
N PRO A 141 1.80 -33.11 -30.81
CA PRO A 141 0.85 -32.06 -31.15
C PRO A 141 -0.24 -32.59 -32.07
N LEU A 142 -1.42 -32.03 -31.98
CA LEU A 142 -2.45 -32.20 -32.99
C LEU A 142 -2.05 -31.34 -34.18
N LEU A 143 -1.78 -31.97 -35.31
CA LEU A 143 -1.37 -31.32 -36.56
C LEU A 143 -2.54 -31.22 -37.54
N PRO A 144 -2.48 -30.33 -38.52
CA PRO A 144 -3.34 -30.42 -39.72
C PRO A 144 -3.23 -31.78 -40.38
N ILE A 145 -4.22 -32.16 -41.19
CA ILE A 145 -4.12 -33.37 -42.00
C ILE A 145 -2.82 -33.40 -42.81
N THR A 146 -2.33 -34.59 -43.12
CA THR A 146 -0.97 -34.80 -43.69
C THR A 146 -0.76 -33.98 -44.96
N GLU A 147 -1.74 -33.95 -45.83
CA GLU A 147 -1.71 -33.23 -47.10
C GLU A 147 -1.50 -31.72 -46.93
N LEU A 148 -2.23 -31.13 -45.96
CA LEU A 148 -2.11 -29.69 -45.64
C LEU A 148 -0.81 -29.40 -44.90
N ALA A 149 -0.40 -30.26 -43.99
CA ALA A 149 0.85 -30.11 -43.24
C ALA A 149 2.09 -30.16 -44.15
N GLN A 150 2.06 -31.04 -45.17
CA GLN A 150 3.14 -31.15 -46.17
C GLN A 150 3.16 -29.99 -47.17
N ALA A 151 2.01 -29.43 -47.49
CA ALA A 151 1.87 -28.26 -48.37
C ALA A 151 2.31 -26.96 -47.69
N ALA A 152 2.22 -26.88 -46.38
CA ALA A 152 2.57 -25.68 -45.63
C ALA A 152 4.08 -25.43 -45.59
N ARG A 153 4.48 -24.15 -45.58
CA ARG A 153 5.87 -23.71 -45.45
C ARG A 153 6.41 -23.87 -44.03
N GLY A 154 5.51 -23.85 -43.02
CA GLY A 154 5.86 -24.03 -41.63
C GLY A 154 4.67 -24.41 -40.78
N LEU A 155 4.94 -25.01 -39.61
CA LEU A 155 3.98 -25.33 -38.59
C LEU A 155 4.41 -24.71 -37.28
N GLY A 156 3.48 -24.03 -36.59
CA GLY A 156 3.78 -23.41 -35.31
C GLY A 156 2.68 -23.63 -34.26
N HIS A 157 3.10 -23.76 -32.99
CA HIS A 157 2.12 -23.98 -31.93
C HIS A 157 1.33 -22.70 -31.63
N VAL A 158 0.05 -22.86 -31.37
CA VAL A 158 -0.90 -21.79 -30.97
C VAL A 158 -1.12 -21.72 -29.46
N SER A 159 -0.27 -22.37 -28.69
CA SER A 159 -0.40 -22.41 -27.22
C SER A 159 -0.08 -21.05 -26.61
N ALA A 160 -0.95 -20.61 -25.73
CA ALA A 160 -0.79 -19.38 -24.95
C ALA A 160 -0.88 -19.67 -23.45
N ILE A 161 -0.18 -18.90 -22.63
CA ILE A 161 -0.16 -19.09 -21.18
C ILE A 161 -1.07 -18.08 -20.52
N HIS A 162 -2.03 -18.59 -19.77
CA HIS A 162 -2.91 -17.78 -18.94
C HIS A 162 -2.24 -17.50 -17.61
N ASP A 163 -2.17 -16.23 -17.24
CA ASP A 163 -1.74 -15.80 -15.91
C ASP A 163 -2.84 -16.10 -14.87
N PRO A 164 -2.57 -15.98 -13.55
CA PRO A 164 -3.56 -16.29 -12.50
C PRO A 164 -4.87 -15.49 -12.59
N ASP A 165 -4.88 -14.36 -13.30
CA ASP A 165 -6.06 -13.55 -13.56
C ASP A 165 -6.80 -13.92 -14.86
N GLY A 166 -6.44 -15.03 -15.50
CA GLY A 166 -7.01 -15.51 -16.75
C GLY A 166 -6.47 -14.85 -18.03
N ALA A 167 -5.72 -13.76 -17.94
CA ALA A 167 -5.26 -13.04 -19.10
C ALA A 167 -4.01 -13.68 -19.75
N VAL A 168 -3.99 -13.73 -21.07
CA VAL A 168 -2.84 -14.15 -21.88
C VAL A 168 -1.85 -13.00 -21.97
N ARG A 169 -0.65 -13.21 -21.42
CA ARG A 169 0.47 -12.25 -21.48
C ARG A 169 1.75 -12.86 -21.99
N ARG A 170 1.78 -14.17 -22.10
CA ARG A 170 2.97 -14.94 -22.44
C ARG A 170 2.67 -15.97 -23.51
N VAL A 171 3.55 -16.05 -24.49
CA VAL A 171 3.53 -17.08 -25.53
C VAL A 171 4.86 -17.81 -25.46
N PRO A 172 4.89 -19.13 -25.23
CA PRO A 172 6.14 -19.89 -25.27
C PRO A 172 6.84 -19.67 -26.61
N ALA A 173 8.15 -19.41 -26.61
CA ALA A 173 8.87 -19.27 -27.86
C ALA A 173 8.93 -20.61 -28.60
N VAL A 174 9.04 -21.67 -27.82
CA VAL A 174 9.00 -23.08 -28.29
C VAL A 174 8.31 -23.95 -27.25
N VAL A 175 7.70 -25.04 -27.69
CA VAL A 175 7.23 -26.12 -26.80
C VAL A 175 7.94 -27.41 -27.19
N GLY A 176 8.59 -28.05 -26.22
CA GLY A 176 9.18 -29.39 -26.41
C GLY A 176 8.11 -30.44 -26.58
N VAL A 177 8.29 -31.33 -27.54
CA VAL A 177 7.42 -32.48 -27.82
C VAL A 177 8.30 -33.73 -27.95
N PRO A 178 7.74 -34.95 -27.90
CA PRO A 178 8.56 -36.19 -27.99
C PRO A 178 9.55 -36.22 -29.13
N ASP A 179 9.20 -35.65 -30.28
CA ASP A 179 10.02 -35.68 -31.51
C ASP A 179 10.81 -34.39 -31.75
N GLY A 180 10.95 -33.50 -30.75
CA GLY A 180 11.71 -32.26 -30.88
C GLY A 180 11.04 -31.04 -30.29
N PHE A 181 11.04 -29.92 -31.02
CA PHE A 181 10.45 -28.65 -30.60
C PHE A 181 9.47 -28.13 -31.66
N VAL A 182 8.37 -27.55 -31.18
CA VAL A 182 7.44 -26.80 -32.04
C VAL A 182 7.61 -25.32 -31.70
N PRO A 183 8.04 -24.47 -32.66
CA PRO A 183 8.13 -23.03 -32.45
C PRO A 183 6.74 -22.37 -32.34
N ALA A 184 6.67 -21.17 -31.80
CA ALA A 184 5.43 -20.42 -31.76
C ALA A 184 4.94 -20.07 -33.17
N PHE A 185 3.64 -20.12 -33.38
CA PHE A 185 2.99 -19.76 -34.66
C PHE A 185 3.43 -18.39 -35.18
N ALA A 186 3.42 -17.37 -34.31
CA ALA A 186 3.88 -16.04 -34.68
C ALA A 186 5.36 -16.01 -35.12
N THR A 187 6.21 -16.81 -34.48
CA THR A 187 7.64 -16.95 -34.87
C THR A 187 7.79 -17.55 -36.26
N GLU A 188 7.01 -18.59 -36.58
CA GLU A 188 7.01 -19.22 -37.88
C GLU A 188 6.48 -18.29 -38.98
N VAL A 189 5.41 -17.53 -38.69
CA VAL A 189 4.88 -16.52 -39.63
C VAL A 189 5.95 -15.48 -39.96
N VAL A 190 6.72 -15.02 -38.99
CA VAL A 190 7.82 -14.07 -39.22
C VAL A 190 8.97 -14.76 -39.96
N ARG A 191 9.35 -16.00 -39.60
CA ARG A 191 10.40 -16.75 -40.27
C ARG A 191 10.14 -16.89 -41.79
N VAL A 192 8.95 -17.39 -42.11
CA VAL A 192 8.54 -17.61 -43.50
C VAL A 192 8.51 -16.28 -44.28
N GLY A 193 8.03 -15.21 -43.67
CA GLY A 193 7.96 -13.90 -44.33
C GLY A 193 9.31 -13.27 -44.61
N VAL A 194 10.28 -13.47 -43.74
CA VAL A 194 11.68 -12.97 -43.94
C VAL A 194 12.46 -13.81 -44.96
N GLU A 195 12.33 -15.14 -44.94
CA GLU A 195 12.94 -16.00 -45.92
C GLU A 195 12.46 -15.71 -47.35
N GLY A 196 11.16 -15.45 -47.51
CA GLY A 196 10.57 -15.08 -48.79
C GLY A 196 11.09 -13.75 -49.38
N GLN A 197 11.64 -12.87 -48.53
CA GLN A 197 12.26 -11.61 -48.92
C GLN A 197 13.76 -11.73 -49.25
N GLY A 198 14.32 -12.95 -49.32
CA GLY A 198 15.71 -13.19 -49.74
C GLY A 198 16.75 -13.01 -48.66
N THR A 199 16.35 -12.81 -47.43
CA THR A 199 17.25 -12.71 -46.26
C THR A 199 17.62 -14.14 -45.84
N ARG A 200 18.80 -14.63 -46.24
CA ARG A 200 19.30 -15.95 -45.80
C ARG A 200 19.59 -15.93 -44.29
N SER A 201 18.81 -16.67 -43.53
CA SER A 201 19.14 -16.96 -42.14
C SER A 201 20.32 -17.96 -42.09
N SER A 202 21.38 -17.59 -41.37
CA SER A 202 22.59 -18.41 -41.22
C SER A 202 22.48 -19.48 -40.12
N ALA A 203 21.30 -19.75 -39.61
CA ALA A 203 21.11 -20.73 -38.54
C ALA A 203 20.98 -22.16 -39.12
N SER A 204 21.79 -23.06 -38.65
CA SER A 204 21.89 -24.46 -39.07
C SER A 204 20.69 -25.35 -38.77
N ASP A 205 19.69 -24.84 -38.00
CA ASP A 205 18.51 -25.59 -37.56
C ASP A 205 17.21 -24.80 -37.81
N GLY A 206 16.81 -24.68 -39.06
CA GLY A 206 15.50 -24.14 -39.41
C GLY A 206 15.28 -22.65 -39.16
N GLY A 207 16.33 -21.85 -38.97
CA GLY A 207 16.24 -20.38 -38.93
C GLY A 207 15.86 -19.73 -37.56
N LEU A 208 15.71 -20.53 -36.50
CA LEU A 208 15.45 -20.03 -35.12
C LEU A 208 16.68 -20.30 -34.24
N ASP A 209 17.39 -19.26 -33.79
CA ASP A 209 18.41 -19.37 -32.72
C ASP A 209 17.68 -19.21 -31.37
N PHE A 210 17.61 -20.31 -30.62
CA PHE A 210 16.89 -20.34 -29.33
C PHE A 210 17.85 -20.53 -28.16
N ARG A 211 17.88 -19.58 -27.25
CA ARG A 211 18.63 -19.59 -25.98
C ARG A 211 17.67 -19.55 -24.82
N PRO A 212 17.44 -20.68 -24.15
CA PRO A 212 16.45 -20.78 -23.08
C PRO A 212 16.64 -19.72 -21.98
N GLY A 213 15.54 -19.12 -21.53
CA GLY A 213 15.53 -18.12 -20.45
C GLY A 213 16.25 -16.81 -20.77
N ALA A 214 16.69 -16.61 -22.01
CA ALA A 214 17.43 -15.41 -22.43
C ALA A 214 16.81 -14.75 -23.66
N GLN A 215 16.93 -15.36 -24.83
CA GLN A 215 16.42 -14.81 -26.09
C GLN A 215 16.19 -15.88 -27.14
N ALA A 216 15.35 -15.54 -28.11
CA ALA A 216 15.31 -16.23 -29.41
C ALA A 216 15.55 -15.21 -30.54
N VAL A 217 16.04 -15.67 -31.68
CA VAL A 217 16.29 -14.86 -32.86
C VAL A 217 15.72 -15.56 -34.09
N VAL A 218 14.90 -14.84 -34.86
CA VAL A 218 14.31 -15.32 -36.10
C VAL A 218 14.48 -14.27 -37.18
N GLY A 219 15.08 -14.59 -38.32
CA GLY A 219 15.26 -13.65 -39.44
C GLY A 219 15.92 -12.32 -39.05
N GLY A 220 16.82 -12.33 -38.06
CA GLY A 220 17.44 -11.09 -37.52
C GLY A 220 16.66 -10.37 -36.41
N TYR A 221 15.41 -10.71 -36.20
CA TYR A 221 14.59 -10.16 -35.09
C TYR A 221 14.90 -10.84 -33.77
N ARG A 222 15.19 -10.05 -32.73
CA ARG A 222 15.53 -10.57 -31.39
C ARG A 222 14.31 -10.52 -30.49
N MET A 223 13.97 -11.65 -29.89
CA MET A 223 12.89 -11.82 -28.93
C MET A 223 13.49 -12.07 -27.55
N PRO A 224 13.42 -11.14 -26.61
CA PRO A 224 13.79 -11.41 -25.22
C PRO A 224 12.79 -12.39 -24.61
N LEU A 225 13.29 -13.36 -23.88
CA LEU A 225 12.51 -14.40 -23.23
C LEU A 225 12.56 -14.23 -21.71
N ASP A 226 11.46 -14.59 -21.05
CA ASP A 226 11.42 -14.69 -19.60
C ASP A 226 12.12 -15.98 -19.12
N SER A 227 12.14 -16.19 -17.80
CA SER A 227 12.74 -17.38 -17.18
C SER A 227 12.08 -18.71 -17.59
N THR A 228 10.92 -18.67 -18.23
CA THR A 228 10.18 -19.83 -18.74
C THR A 228 10.30 -19.99 -20.25
N SER A 229 11.22 -19.22 -20.86
CA SER A 229 11.42 -19.15 -22.31
C SER A 229 10.17 -18.73 -23.08
N SER A 230 9.37 -17.88 -22.46
CA SER A 230 8.21 -17.28 -23.09
C SER A 230 8.51 -15.86 -23.53
N MET A 231 8.03 -15.46 -24.67
CA MET A 231 7.95 -14.07 -25.08
C MET A 231 6.74 -13.40 -24.42
N CYS A 232 6.92 -12.15 -24.00
CA CYS A 232 5.87 -11.34 -23.38
C CYS A 232 5.54 -10.16 -24.32
N PRO A 233 4.69 -10.33 -25.32
CA PRO A 233 4.40 -9.27 -26.28
C PRO A 233 3.74 -8.06 -25.60
N VAL A 234 4.08 -6.86 -26.07
CA VAL A 234 3.26 -5.67 -25.82
C VAL A 234 2.12 -5.71 -26.82
N PHE A 235 0.89 -5.68 -26.33
CA PHE A 235 -0.29 -5.73 -27.16
C PHE A 235 -0.56 -4.35 -27.77
N PRO A 236 -0.55 -4.20 -29.10
CA PRO A 236 -0.91 -2.97 -29.78
C PRO A 236 -2.43 -2.75 -29.79
N TRP A 237 -2.83 -1.53 -30.05
CA TRP A 237 -4.22 -1.24 -30.33
C TRP A 237 -4.38 -0.22 -31.49
N PRO A 238 -5.16 -0.56 -32.52
CA PRO A 238 -5.82 -1.86 -32.77
C PRO A 238 -4.84 -3.02 -32.86
N PRO A 239 -5.28 -4.31 -32.81
CA PRO A 239 -4.38 -5.45 -32.78
C PRO A 239 -3.58 -5.66 -34.08
N ALA A 240 -4.05 -5.09 -35.19
CA ALA A 240 -3.37 -5.06 -36.48
C ALA A 240 -3.54 -3.69 -37.13
N ALA A 241 -2.64 -3.33 -38.04
CA ALA A 241 -2.68 -2.05 -38.73
C ALA A 241 -3.88 -1.95 -39.70
N GLU A 242 -4.25 -3.08 -40.26
CA GLU A 242 -5.40 -3.21 -41.13
C GLU A 242 -6.16 -4.48 -40.81
N GLN A 243 -7.47 -4.37 -40.66
CA GLN A 243 -8.38 -5.49 -40.39
C GLN A 243 -9.32 -5.59 -41.61
N ILE A 244 -9.31 -6.72 -42.30
CA ILE A 244 -9.99 -6.92 -43.54
C ILE A 244 -11.00 -8.05 -43.39
N SER A 245 -12.27 -7.81 -43.66
CA SER A 245 -13.26 -8.90 -43.71
C SER A 245 -12.94 -9.86 -44.89
N ALA A 246 -12.98 -11.16 -44.63
CA ALA A 246 -12.76 -12.18 -45.64
C ALA A 246 -13.79 -12.09 -46.78
N ALA A 247 -15.04 -11.66 -46.51
CA ALA A 247 -16.06 -11.42 -47.50
C ALA A 247 -15.62 -10.37 -48.55
N ARG A 248 -14.84 -9.35 -48.14
CA ARG A 248 -14.34 -8.31 -49.06
C ARG A 248 -13.39 -8.89 -50.12
N LEU A 249 -12.60 -9.90 -49.77
CA LEU A 249 -11.70 -10.55 -50.69
C LEU A 249 -12.42 -11.58 -51.59
N LEU A 250 -13.35 -12.34 -51.01
CA LEU A 250 -14.05 -13.43 -51.70
C LEU A 250 -15.18 -12.95 -52.62
N ALA A 251 -15.96 -11.97 -52.19
CA ALA A 251 -17.16 -11.58 -52.91
C ALA A 251 -16.91 -10.64 -54.10
N LYS A 252 -15.69 -10.07 -54.19
CA LYS A 252 -15.39 -9.00 -55.17
C LYS A 252 -16.49 -7.90 -55.17
N ALA A 253 -17.19 -7.77 -54.05
CA ALA A 253 -18.39 -6.95 -53.89
C ALA A 253 -18.00 -5.49 -53.64
N PRO A 254 -18.85 -4.52 -54.06
CA PRO A 254 -18.62 -3.12 -53.79
C PRO A 254 -18.67 -2.84 -52.27
N PRO A 255 -17.89 -1.88 -51.78
CA PRO A 255 -17.68 -1.62 -50.35
C PRO A 255 -18.92 -1.27 -49.54
N GLU A 256 -19.97 -0.78 -50.23
CA GLU A 256 -21.19 -0.27 -49.59
C GLU A 256 -22.06 -1.34 -48.92
N ALA A 257 -21.87 -2.62 -49.30
CA ALA A 257 -22.63 -3.75 -48.73
C ALA A 257 -21.98 -4.38 -47.47
N LEU A 258 -20.75 -3.98 -47.10
CA LEU A 258 -19.91 -4.65 -46.10
C LEU A 258 -19.40 -3.69 -45.01
N VAL A 259 -20.08 -2.56 -44.80
CA VAL A 259 -19.69 -1.60 -43.75
C VAL A 259 -20.13 -2.13 -42.39
N ASP A 260 -19.19 -2.67 -41.61
CA ASP A 260 -19.37 -2.79 -40.17
C ASP A 260 -19.01 -1.45 -39.51
N ASP A 261 -20.00 -0.82 -38.89
CA ASP A 261 -19.93 0.48 -38.21
C ASP A 261 -18.91 0.52 -37.05
N ARG A 262 -18.27 -0.60 -36.75
CA ARG A 262 -17.29 -0.78 -35.63
C ARG A 262 -15.83 -0.62 -36.06
N SER A 263 -15.53 -0.50 -37.37
CA SER A 263 -14.16 -0.31 -37.83
C SER A 263 -13.81 1.19 -37.89
N PRO A 264 -12.77 1.66 -37.17
CA PRO A 264 -12.35 3.06 -37.16
C PRO A 264 -11.89 3.59 -38.55
N ASN A 265 -11.74 2.72 -39.56
CA ASN A 265 -11.30 3.04 -40.91
C ASN A 265 -12.38 2.80 -42.01
N ALA A 266 -13.65 2.82 -41.66
CA ALA A 266 -14.77 2.55 -42.58
C ALA A 266 -14.93 3.55 -43.75
N GLY A 267 -14.01 4.48 -43.96
CA GLY A 267 -14.09 5.56 -44.98
C GLY A 267 -13.19 5.42 -46.20
N SER A 268 -12.47 4.31 -46.42
CA SER A 268 -11.48 4.23 -47.49
C SER A 268 -11.95 3.39 -48.67
N SER A 269 -11.88 4.00 -49.86
CA SER A 269 -11.90 3.58 -51.27
C SER A 269 -12.12 2.10 -51.65
N PRO A 270 -12.76 1.83 -52.79
CA PRO A 270 -13.02 0.48 -53.32
C PRO A 270 -11.79 -0.26 -53.85
N ARG A 271 -10.58 0.16 -53.46
CA ARG A 271 -9.33 -0.52 -53.87
C ARG A 271 -9.12 -1.80 -53.07
N LEU A 272 -8.61 -2.85 -53.73
CA LEU A 272 -8.09 -4.05 -53.06
C LEU A 272 -7.02 -3.62 -52.05
N PRO A 273 -6.96 -4.28 -50.87
CA PRO A 273 -5.95 -3.95 -49.89
C PRO A 273 -4.55 -4.23 -50.44
N ASP A 274 -3.61 -3.36 -50.11
CA ASP A 274 -2.20 -3.61 -50.43
C ASP A 274 -1.59 -4.56 -49.38
N LEU A 275 -1.42 -5.83 -49.79
CA LEU A 275 -0.81 -6.86 -48.93
C LEU A 275 0.65 -7.17 -49.29
N ALA A 276 1.20 -6.49 -50.30
CA ALA A 276 2.55 -6.76 -50.80
C ALA A 276 3.60 -6.62 -49.66
N GLY A 277 4.32 -7.68 -49.38
CA GLY A 277 5.33 -7.72 -48.34
C GLY A 277 4.83 -7.69 -46.89
N LYS A 278 3.51 -7.77 -46.65
CA LYS A 278 2.91 -7.76 -45.34
C LYS A 278 2.78 -9.16 -44.73
N PHE A 279 2.72 -9.24 -43.41
CA PHE A 279 2.48 -10.46 -42.61
C PHE A 279 0.96 -10.56 -42.39
N VAL A 280 0.31 -11.48 -43.09
CA VAL A 280 -1.14 -11.65 -43.06
C VAL A 280 -1.53 -12.80 -42.15
N LEU A 281 -2.49 -12.54 -41.26
CA LEU A 281 -3.07 -13.56 -40.39
C LEU A 281 -4.55 -13.75 -40.75
N ILE A 282 -4.94 -14.99 -41.02
CA ILE A 282 -6.33 -15.36 -41.34
C ILE A 282 -6.89 -16.14 -40.16
N GLY A 283 -8.03 -15.75 -39.64
CA GLY A 283 -8.70 -16.47 -38.55
C GLY A 283 -10.13 -16.02 -38.34
N VAL A 284 -10.82 -16.72 -37.43
CA VAL A 284 -12.23 -16.50 -37.13
C VAL A 284 -12.37 -15.46 -36.04
N THR A 285 -13.17 -14.41 -36.31
CA THR A 285 -13.46 -13.35 -35.34
C THR A 285 -14.97 -13.18 -35.09
N ALA A 286 -15.81 -13.94 -35.78
CA ALA A 286 -17.26 -13.90 -35.65
C ALA A 286 -17.70 -14.26 -34.23
N ALA A 287 -18.75 -13.56 -33.75
CA ALA A 287 -19.26 -13.70 -32.40
C ALA A 287 -19.74 -15.12 -32.10
N GLY A 288 -19.28 -15.71 -30.99
CA GLY A 288 -19.66 -17.05 -30.54
C GLY A 288 -19.02 -18.21 -31.33
N ILE A 289 -18.07 -17.92 -32.23
CA ILE A 289 -17.33 -18.90 -33.00
C ILE A 289 -15.83 -18.69 -32.77
N GLY A 290 -15.09 -19.78 -32.55
CA GLY A 290 -13.66 -19.70 -32.26
C GLY A 290 -13.36 -19.54 -30.77
N ASP A 291 -12.08 -19.45 -30.47
CA ASP A 291 -11.56 -19.20 -29.14
C ASP A 291 -11.52 -17.69 -28.82
N SER A 292 -11.69 -17.36 -27.55
CA SER A 292 -11.55 -15.99 -27.11
C SER A 292 -10.69 -15.91 -25.85
N HIS A 293 -9.79 -14.97 -25.82
CA HIS A 293 -8.82 -14.81 -24.75
C HIS A 293 -8.92 -13.46 -24.07
N GLU A 294 -8.80 -13.45 -22.76
CA GLU A 294 -8.53 -12.23 -22.02
C GLU A 294 -7.08 -11.79 -22.27
N THR A 295 -6.88 -10.52 -22.56
CA THR A 295 -5.56 -9.93 -22.78
C THR A 295 -5.33 -8.78 -21.79
N PRO A 296 -4.12 -8.24 -21.68
CA PRO A 296 -3.88 -7.03 -20.88
C PRO A 296 -4.78 -5.84 -21.21
N LEU A 297 -5.36 -5.82 -22.42
CA LEU A 297 -6.28 -4.77 -22.88
C LEU A 297 -7.77 -5.05 -22.59
N LEU A 298 -8.08 -6.13 -21.88
CA LEU A 298 -9.45 -6.57 -21.56
C LEU A 298 -10.35 -5.43 -21.04
N ALA A 299 -9.81 -4.60 -20.15
CA ALA A 299 -10.58 -3.49 -19.54
C ALA A 299 -11.05 -2.45 -20.56
N ARG A 300 -10.42 -2.40 -21.74
CA ARG A 300 -10.74 -1.45 -22.81
C ARG A 300 -11.62 -2.06 -23.90
N HIS A 301 -11.43 -3.34 -24.20
CA HIS A 301 -11.96 -3.96 -25.43
C HIS A 301 -12.64 -5.31 -25.24
N GLY A 302 -12.69 -5.85 -23.99
CA GLY A 302 -13.19 -7.20 -23.75
C GLY A 302 -12.21 -8.30 -24.14
N ALA A 303 -12.70 -9.55 -24.19
CA ALA A 303 -11.94 -10.69 -24.70
C ALA A 303 -11.77 -10.55 -26.22
N VAL A 304 -10.62 -11.00 -26.74
CA VAL A 304 -10.27 -10.93 -28.14
C VAL A 304 -10.13 -12.35 -28.73
N PRO A 305 -10.41 -12.53 -30.04
CA PRO A 305 -10.16 -13.79 -30.73
C PRO A 305 -8.68 -14.23 -30.64
N GLY A 306 -8.40 -15.54 -30.60
CA GLY A 306 -7.04 -16.09 -30.45
C GLY A 306 -6.06 -15.57 -31.51
N MET A 307 -6.53 -15.42 -32.75
CA MET A 307 -5.74 -14.83 -33.83
C MET A 307 -5.12 -13.46 -33.44
N MET A 308 -5.82 -12.64 -32.65
CA MET A 308 -5.32 -11.32 -32.22
C MET A 308 -4.15 -11.42 -31.24
N VAL A 309 -4.07 -12.50 -30.48
CA VAL A 309 -2.89 -12.81 -29.64
C VAL A 309 -1.68 -13.09 -30.52
N HIS A 310 -1.87 -13.83 -31.61
CA HIS A 310 -0.81 -14.12 -32.58
C HIS A 310 -0.41 -12.86 -33.35
N ALA A 311 -1.37 -12.01 -33.73
CA ALA A 311 -1.07 -10.71 -34.33
C ALA A 311 -0.23 -9.83 -33.41
N ALA A 312 -0.57 -9.77 -32.12
CA ALA A 312 0.22 -9.03 -31.14
C ALA A 312 1.65 -9.61 -30.97
N ALA A 313 1.80 -10.94 -31.04
CA ALA A 313 3.11 -11.57 -30.99
C ALA A 313 3.94 -11.26 -32.25
N VAL A 314 3.36 -11.31 -33.45
CA VAL A 314 4.02 -10.87 -34.70
C VAL A 314 4.44 -9.40 -34.60
N ASN A 315 3.55 -8.52 -34.18
CA ASN A 315 3.85 -7.11 -33.93
C ASN A 315 5.04 -6.92 -32.99
N ALA A 316 5.06 -7.66 -31.87
CA ALA A 316 6.14 -7.57 -30.89
C ALA A 316 7.49 -8.04 -31.48
N ILE A 317 7.48 -9.09 -32.30
CA ILE A 317 8.70 -9.59 -32.98
C ILE A 317 9.23 -8.52 -33.95
N LEU A 318 8.37 -7.96 -34.79
CA LEU A 318 8.75 -6.98 -35.80
C LEU A 318 9.22 -5.65 -35.23
N THR A 319 8.61 -5.19 -34.14
CA THR A 319 8.91 -3.89 -33.49
C THR A 319 9.95 -4.00 -32.37
N GLY A 320 10.28 -5.22 -31.90
CA GLY A 320 11.12 -5.45 -30.72
C GLY A 320 10.46 -5.05 -29.39
N ARG A 321 9.15 -4.81 -29.36
CA ARG A 321 8.40 -4.34 -28.19
C ARG A 321 7.89 -5.51 -27.35
N PHE A 322 8.66 -5.83 -26.33
CA PHE A 322 8.34 -6.89 -25.35
C PHE A 322 8.33 -6.35 -23.94
N VAL A 323 7.46 -6.89 -23.11
CA VAL A 323 7.54 -6.68 -21.66
C VAL A 323 8.66 -7.57 -21.12
N ARG A 324 9.60 -6.97 -20.40
CA ARG A 324 10.77 -7.63 -19.82
C ARG A 324 10.65 -7.64 -18.30
N PRO A 325 10.17 -8.72 -17.69
CA PRO A 325 10.13 -8.79 -16.24
C PRO A 325 11.58 -8.73 -15.71
N VAL A 326 11.80 -7.82 -14.75
CA VAL A 326 13.11 -7.71 -14.08
C VAL A 326 13.30 -8.94 -13.19
N HIS A 327 14.52 -9.45 -13.13
CA HIS A 327 14.87 -10.62 -12.33
C HIS A 327 14.48 -10.39 -10.85
N ALA A 328 13.84 -11.41 -10.22
CA ALA A 328 13.29 -11.28 -8.88
C ALA A 328 14.31 -10.80 -7.83
N ALA A 329 15.55 -11.31 -7.88
CA ALA A 329 16.61 -10.89 -6.96
C ALA A 329 16.96 -9.40 -7.12
N ALA A 330 16.99 -8.87 -8.35
CA ALA A 330 17.25 -7.44 -8.60
C ALA A 330 16.09 -6.58 -8.11
N ALA A 331 14.85 -7.02 -8.31
CA ALA A 331 13.67 -6.33 -7.80
C ALA A 331 13.66 -6.29 -6.27
N LEU A 332 13.95 -7.41 -5.60
CA LEU A 332 14.06 -7.49 -4.14
C LEU A 332 15.17 -6.58 -3.58
N LEU A 333 16.34 -6.56 -4.24
CA LEU A 333 17.43 -5.66 -3.86
C LEU A 333 17.01 -4.20 -4.01
N ALA A 334 16.34 -3.84 -5.09
CA ALA A 334 15.83 -2.48 -5.31
C ALA A 334 14.84 -2.06 -4.22
N VAL A 335 13.92 -2.94 -3.82
CA VAL A 335 12.98 -2.70 -2.70
C VAL A 335 13.72 -2.51 -1.38
N ALA A 336 14.73 -3.34 -1.10
CA ALA A 336 15.54 -3.23 0.12
C ALA A 336 16.33 -1.91 0.17
N CYS A 337 17.01 -1.55 -0.93
CA CYS A 337 17.76 -0.29 -1.03
C CYS A 337 16.82 0.94 -0.92
N PHE A 338 15.69 0.92 -1.61
CA PHE A 338 14.69 1.97 -1.54
C PHE A 338 14.18 2.16 -0.11
N GLY A 339 13.79 1.07 0.55
CA GLY A 339 13.27 1.14 1.91
C GLY A 339 14.31 1.59 2.93
N ALA A 340 15.57 1.14 2.81
CA ALA A 340 16.66 1.59 3.66
C ALA A 340 16.93 3.08 3.49
N LEU A 341 16.99 3.57 2.25
CA LEU A 341 17.21 4.99 1.94
C LEU A 341 16.05 5.85 2.45
N LEU A 342 14.81 5.45 2.13
CA LEU A 342 13.62 6.19 2.56
C LEU A 342 13.52 6.23 4.09
N GLY A 343 13.81 5.12 4.77
CA GLY A 343 13.85 5.05 6.23
C GLY A 343 14.94 5.93 6.86
N ALA A 344 16.12 6.00 6.22
CA ALA A 344 17.19 6.87 6.66
C ALA A 344 16.83 8.37 6.51
N VAL A 345 16.27 8.75 5.36
CA VAL A 345 15.81 10.13 5.09
C VAL A 345 14.69 10.53 6.03
N SER A 346 13.68 9.66 6.21
CA SER A 346 12.58 9.87 7.17
C SER A 346 13.12 10.05 8.60
N GLY A 347 14.15 9.26 8.96
CA GLY A 347 14.87 9.40 10.23
C GLY A 347 15.50 10.76 10.41
N ALA A 348 16.22 11.21 9.44
CA ALA A 348 16.90 12.51 9.47
C ALA A 348 15.91 13.69 9.55
N ILE A 349 14.74 13.57 8.90
CA ILE A 349 13.65 14.55 8.98
C ILE A 349 13.05 14.59 10.38
N SER A 350 12.81 13.43 10.98
CA SER A 350 12.30 13.30 12.34
C SER A 350 13.26 13.84 13.39
N ASP A 351 14.56 13.53 13.25
CA ASP A 351 15.62 14.01 14.17
C ASP A 351 15.78 15.54 14.12
N ARG A 352 15.43 16.19 12.99
CA ARG A 352 15.42 17.65 12.84
C ARG A 352 14.14 18.33 13.34
N GLY A 353 13.23 17.61 13.96
CA GLY A 353 11.99 18.16 14.51
C GLY A 353 10.98 18.67 13.47
N ARG A 354 11.14 18.31 12.18
CA ARG A 354 10.18 18.71 11.14
C ARG A 354 8.81 18.08 11.37
N GLY A 355 7.75 18.85 11.10
CA GLY A 355 6.36 18.47 11.36
C GLY A 355 5.90 17.20 10.62
N VAL A 356 4.70 16.72 10.98
CA VAL A 356 4.05 15.55 10.37
C VAL A 356 3.89 15.74 8.86
N GLY A 357 3.55 16.95 8.40
CA GLY A 357 3.40 17.25 6.98
C GLY A 357 4.63 16.93 6.13
N ALA A 358 5.85 17.17 6.65
CA ALA A 358 7.08 16.83 5.94
C ALA A 358 7.27 15.32 5.78
N ALA A 359 6.87 14.52 6.78
CA ALA A 359 6.91 13.06 6.68
C ALA A 359 5.89 12.55 5.65
N VAL A 360 4.66 13.05 5.69
CA VAL A 360 3.62 12.69 4.72
C VAL A 360 4.05 13.03 3.30
N LEU A 361 4.53 14.25 3.05
CA LEU A 361 5.02 14.68 1.74
C LEU A 361 6.17 13.80 1.23
N LEU A 362 7.12 13.42 2.10
CA LEU A 362 8.21 12.51 1.72
C LEU A 362 7.67 11.16 1.24
N HIS A 363 6.82 10.52 2.03
CA HIS A 363 6.35 9.15 1.74
C HIS A 363 5.36 9.10 0.58
N VAL A 364 4.45 10.07 0.47
CA VAL A 364 3.55 10.21 -0.67
C VAL A 364 4.34 10.51 -1.93
N GLY A 365 5.28 11.47 -1.88
CA GLY A 365 6.17 11.78 -2.99
C GLY A 365 7.01 10.58 -3.44
N ALA A 366 7.52 9.79 -2.50
CA ALA A 366 8.25 8.56 -2.80
C ALA A 366 7.37 7.51 -3.50
N ALA A 367 6.15 7.29 -3.01
CA ALA A 367 5.20 6.35 -3.63
C ALA A 367 4.80 6.79 -5.05
N VAL A 368 4.52 8.07 -5.25
CA VAL A 368 4.22 8.65 -6.57
C VAL A 368 5.42 8.52 -7.51
N SER A 369 6.65 8.79 -7.01
CA SER A 369 7.87 8.65 -7.81
C SER A 369 8.14 7.20 -8.22
N VAL A 370 7.86 6.23 -7.35
CA VAL A 370 7.95 4.80 -7.68
C VAL A 370 6.98 4.44 -8.79
N LEU A 371 5.72 4.86 -8.67
CA LEU A 371 4.69 4.58 -9.69
C LEU A 371 5.04 5.23 -11.03
N ALA A 372 5.40 6.51 -11.02
CA ALA A 372 5.81 7.25 -12.22
C ALA A 372 7.09 6.67 -12.85
N GLY A 373 8.08 6.31 -12.03
CA GLY A 373 9.31 5.67 -12.49
C GLY A 373 9.05 4.29 -13.11
N SER A 374 8.19 3.47 -12.52
CA SER A 374 7.77 2.18 -13.09
C SER A 374 7.01 2.37 -14.40
N ALA A 375 6.14 3.37 -14.50
CA ALA A 375 5.41 3.70 -15.72
C ALA A 375 6.35 4.16 -16.85
N LEU A 376 7.29 5.05 -16.54
CA LEU A 376 8.28 5.54 -17.50
C LEU A 376 9.19 4.41 -18.00
N LEU A 377 9.68 3.56 -17.07
CA LEU A 377 10.52 2.41 -17.41
C LEU A 377 9.77 1.43 -18.33
N TYR A 378 8.50 1.14 -18.01
CA TYR A 378 7.64 0.30 -18.83
C TYR A 378 7.43 0.91 -20.23
N ALA A 379 7.09 2.18 -20.31
CA ALA A 379 6.82 2.86 -21.57
C ALA A 379 8.07 2.95 -22.47
N CYS A 380 9.25 3.26 -21.90
CA CYS A 380 10.47 3.49 -22.68
C CYS A 380 11.21 2.21 -23.04
N THR A 381 11.21 1.19 -22.18
CA THR A 381 12.09 0.01 -22.32
C THR A 381 11.33 -1.32 -22.32
N GLY A 382 10.06 -1.30 -22.02
CA GLY A 382 9.28 -2.52 -21.75
C GLY A 382 9.65 -3.23 -20.44
N ALA A 383 10.62 -2.72 -19.66
CA ALA A 383 10.99 -3.35 -18.41
C ALA A 383 9.89 -3.20 -17.35
N TRP A 384 9.53 -4.32 -16.73
CA TRP A 384 8.51 -4.38 -15.69
C TRP A 384 9.12 -4.62 -14.32
N ILE A 385 8.96 -3.63 -13.44
CA ILE A 385 9.22 -3.74 -12.00
C ILE A 385 7.91 -3.46 -11.29
N GLY A 386 7.42 -4.46 -10.52
CA GLY A 386 6.19 -4.29 -9.75
C GLY A 386 6.33 -3.17 -8.72
N PRO A 387 5.51 -2.11 -8.79
CA PRO A 387 5.61 -0.98 -7.88
C PRO A 387 4.97 -1.23 -6.50
N SER A 388 4.20 -2.30 -6.35
CA SER A 388 3.42 -2.58 -5.13
C SER A 388 4.28 -2.73 -3.87
N ALA A 389 5.40 -3.43 -3.94
CA ALA A 389 6.29 -3.65 -2.80
C ALA A 389 6.94 -2.34 -2.28
N PRO A 390 7.60 -1.50 -3.10
CA PRO A 390 8.15 -0.23 -2.62
C PRO A 390 7.07 0.77 -2.20
N MET A 391 5.88 0.74 -2.80
CA MET A 391 4.73 1.55 -2.35
C MET A 391 4.26 1.11 -0.95
N LEU A 392 4.14 -0.19 -0.72
CA LEU A 392 3.80 -0.73 0.59
C LEU A 392 4.85 -0.37 1.65
N VAL A 393 6.14 -0.44 1.30
CA VAL A 393 7.23 0.03 2.18
C VAL A 393 7.02 1.49 2.57
N SER A 394 6.68 2.37 1.62
CA SER A 394 6.41 3.79 1.90
C SER A 394 5.26 3.97 2.87
N VAL A 395 4.16 3.26 2.68
CA VAL A 395 2.97 3.32 3.57
C VAL A 395 3.31 2.84 4.98
N LEU A 396 3.99 1.70 5.09
CA LEU A 396 4.33 1.12 6.40
C LEU A 396 5.37 1.96 7.15
N LEU A 397 6.36 2.54 6.46
CA LEU A 397 7.32 3.45 7.07
C LEU A 397 6.62 4.73 7.57
N LEU A 398 5.67 5.28 6.81
CA LEU A 398 4.86 6.42 7.25
C LEU A 398 4.06 6.05 8.51
N ALA A 399 3.37 4.92 8.50
CA ALA A 399 2.60 4.45 9.66
C ALA A 399 3.48 4.27 10.91
N MET A 400 4.67 3.67 10.76
CA MET A 400 5.66 3.52 11.84
C MET A 400 6.13 4.89 12.37
N GLU A 401 6.37 5.85 11.48
CA GLU A 401 6.78 7.20 11.86
C GLU A 401 5.67 7.93 12.64
N LEU A 402 4.43 7.88 12.14
CA LEU A 402 3.26 8.48 12.80
C LEU A 402 3.02 7.85 14.17
N TYR A 403 3.08 6.52 14.27
CA TYR A 403 2.96 5.81 15.54
C TYR A 403 4.06 6.21 16.54
N SER A 404 5.32 6.29 16.06
CA SER A 404 6.44 6.69 16.92
C SER A 404 6.31 8.11 17.45
N ARG A 405 5.75 9.02 16.65
CA ARG A 405 5.45 10.42 17.05
C ARG A 405 4.31 10.47 18.06
N ALA A 406 3.24 9.71 17.83
CA ALA A 406 2.12 9.61 18.76
C ALA A 406 2.57 9.09 20.14
N CYS A 407 3.40 8.03 20.16
CA CYS A 407 3.97 7.49 21.40
C CYS A 407 4.88 8.49 22.13
N ARG A 408 5.68 9.29 21.39
CA ARG A 408 6.52 10.35 21.99
C ARG A 408 5.68 11.46 22.57
N ALA A 409 4.66 11.92 21.86
CA ALA A 409 3.73 12.93 22.34
C ALA A 409 2.97 12.46 23.61
N GLY A 410 2.52 11.19 23.62
CA GLY A 410 1.88 10.59 24.78
C GLY A 410 2.80 10.53 26.01
N ARG A 411 4.06 10.12 25.83
CA ARG A 411 5.05 10.11 26.92
C ARG A 411 5.36 11.51 27.45
N LEU A 412 5.47 12.50 26.54
CA LEU A 412 5.69 13.88 26.95
C LEU A 412 4.50 14.43 27.74
N ARG A 413 3.26 14.18 27.28
CA ARG A 413 2.04 14.54 28.03
C ARG A 413 1.99 13.87 29.40
N ALA A 414 2.31 12.57 29.50
CA ALA A 414 2.34 11.88 30.77
C ALA A 414 3.42 12.45 31.72
N ALA A 415 4.58 12.82 31.21
CA ALA A 415 5.60 13.48 32.00
C ALA A 415 5.17 14.88 32.46
N LEU A 416 4.55 15.67 31.57
CA LEU A 416 4.02 16.98 31.94
C LEU A 416 2.92 16.89 33.00
N ARG A 417 1.99 15.92 32.90
CA ARG A 417 1.00 15.64 33.95
C ARG A 417 1.64 15.41 35.33
N LYS A 418 2.72 14.62 35.32
CA LYS A 418 3.42 14.29 36.58
C LYS A 418 4.09 15.51 37.24
N TYR A 419 4.60 16.45 36.45
CA TYR A 419 5.37 17.60 36.99
C TYR A 419 4.57 18.90 37.07
N VAL A 420 3.52 19.06 36.26
CA VAL A 420 2.76 20.34 36.17
C VAL A 420 1.33 20.19 36.71
N GLY A 421 0.83 18.97 36.87
CA GLY A 421 -0.52 18.71 37.41
C GLY A 421 -1.67 19.15 36.52
N VAL A 422 -1.42 19.50 35.25
CA VAL A 422 -2.41 20.04 34.30
C VAL A 422 -2.58 19.13 33.09
N ASP A 423 -3.81 18.88 32.69
CA ASP A 423 -4.14 17.94 31.61
C ASP A 423 -3.81 18.46 30.19
N SER A 424 -3.72 19.79 30.01
CA SER A 424 -3.24 20.41 28.77
C SER A 424 -2.86 21.89 28.98
N PRO A 425 -1.97 22.47 28.17
CA PRO A 425 -1.66 23.90 28.18
C PRO A 425 -2.88 24.79 27.93
N GLU A 426 -3.85 24.30 27.14
CA GLU A 426 -5.09 25.02 26.82
C GLU A 426 -6.03 25.11 28.04
N VAL A 427 -6.08 24.06 28.87
CA VAL A 427 -6.85 24.03 30.10
C VAL A 427 -6.18 24.91 31.16
N ALA A 428 -4.84 24.91 31.26
CA ALA A 428 -4.11 25.77 32.16
C ALA A 428 -4.35 27.28 31.85
N GLY A 429 -4.33 27.64 30.57
CA GLY A 429 -4.62 29.00 30.13
C GLY A 429 -6.07 29.43 30.40
N ALA A 430 -7.02 28.53 30.21
CA ALA A 430 -8.44 28.78 30.51
C ALA A 430 -8.72 28.87 32.03
N GLU A 431 -8.05 28.03 32.83
CA GLU A 431 -8.16 28.06 34.30
C GLU A 431 -7.50 29.32 34.90
N ALA A 432 -6.38 29.80 34.37
CA ALA A 432 -5.74 31.03 34.81
C ALA A 432 -6.59 32.31 34.53
N GLN A 433 -7.46 32.24 33.55
CA GLN A 433 -8.40 33.31 33.20
C GLN A 433 -9.75 33.23 33.96
N ALA A 434 -10.00 32.12 34.64
CA ALA A 434 -11.20 31.98 35.46
C ALA A 434 -11.09 32.90 36.69
N GLY A 435 -12.02 33.85 36.84
CA GLY A 435 -12.05 34.79 37.95
C GLY A 435 -12.10 34.13 39.33
N ALA A 436 -11.94 34.90 40.40
CA ALA A 436 -11.95 34.41 41.77
C ALA A 436 -13.25 33.66 42.11
N ARG A 437 -13.12 32.46 42.66
CA ARG A 437 -14.21 31.57 43.08
C ARG A 437 -14.10 31.21 44.55
N ASP A 438 -15.20 30.80 45.16
CA ASP A 438 -15.17 30.24 46.50
C ASP A 438 -14.64 28.80 46.44
N MET A 439 -13.59 28.50 47.21
CA MET A 439 -12.89 27.20 47.27
C MET A 439 -12.48 26.92 48.70
N ALA A 440 -12.36 25.64 49.07
CA ALA A 440 -11.67 25.27 50.30
C ALA A 440 -10.18 25.03 49.99
N VAL A 441 -9.34 25.63 50.79
CA VAL A 441 -7.87 25.48 50.72
C VAL A 441 -7.39 24.74 51.95
N MET A 442 -6.54 23.76 51.76
CA MET A 442 -5.94 22.95 52.81
C MET A 442 -4.43 22.97 52.71
N PHE A 443 -3.75 23.31 53.78
CA PHE A 443 -2.33 23.08 53.97
C PHE A 443 -2.13 21.91 54.93
N VAL A 444 -1.21 21.03 54.62
CA VAL A 444 -0.79 19.90 55.42
C VAL A 444 0.72 19.95 55.57
N ASP A 445 1.25 19.96 56.74
CA ASP A 445 2.68 20.05 57.00
C ASP A 445 3.12 18.96 58.00
N LEU A 446 4.33 18.42 57.82
CA LEU A 446 4.85 17.38 58.67
C LEU A 446 5.48 17.98 59.94
N ARG A 447 4.90 17.64 61.09
CA ARG A 447 5.42 18.13 62.38
C ARG A 447 6.67 17.37 62.80
N GLY A 448 7.67 18.12 63.27
CA GLY A 448 8.95 17.56 63.66
C GLY A 448 9.94 17.23 62.51
N TRP A 449 9.53 17.47 61.24
CA TRP A 449 10.36 17.15 60.06
C TRP A 449 11.70 17.85 60.06
N THR A 450 11.77 19.15 60.37
CA THR A 450 13.02 19.92 60.41
C THR A 450 14.04 19.32 61.38
N ALA A 451 13.60 18.92 62.55
CA ALA A 451 14.48 18.26 63.55
C ALA A 451 14.88 16.84 63.10
N ALA A 452 13.93 16.12 62.52
CA ALA A 452 14.13 14.76 62.06
C ALA A 452 15.10 14.68 60.88
N SER A 453 14.97 15.58 59.92
CA SER A 453 15.80 15.59 58.72
C SER A 453 17.22 16.13 58.91
N TYR A 454 17.48 16.85 59.99
CA TYR A 454 18.76 17.53 60.23
C TYR A 454 19.98 16.57 60.24
N HIS A 455 19.81 15.34 60.66
CA HIS A 455 20.87 14.34 60.71
C HIS A 455 20.78 13.26 59.61
N MET A 456 19.87 13.45 58.62
CA MET A 456 19.66 12.50 57.55
C MET A 456 20.49 12.82 56.31
N GLU A 457 20.95 11.77 55.59
CA GLU A 457 21.46 11.92 54.24
C GLU A 457 20.34 12.47 53.31
N PRO A 458 20.64 13.44 52.45
CA PRO A 458 19.63 14.12 51.62
C PRO A 458 18.71 13.17 50.82
N GLU A 459 19.27 12.08 50.26
CA GLU A 459 18.48 11.10 49.52
C GLU A 459 17.53 10.29 50.41
N SER A 460 17.92 10.03 51.64
CA SER A 460 17.08 9.32 52.63
C SER A 460 15.98 10.24 53.13
N ALA A 461 16.30 11.50 53.41
CA ALA A 461 15.30 12.53 53.74
C ALA A 461 14.29 12.71 52.61
N ALA A 462 14.75 12.82 51.36
CA ALA A 462 13.87 12.94 50.19
C ALA A 462 12.95 11.71 50.01
N ARG A 463 13.45 10.50 50.21
CA ARG A 463 12.61 9.28 50.19
C ARG A 463 11.56 9.29 51.29
N LEU A 464 11.93 9.67 52.47
CA LEU A 464 11.03 9.69 53.64
C LEU A 464 9.92 10.74 53.45
N VAL A 465 10.27 12.00 53.13
CA VAL A 465 9.26 13.03 52.95
C VAL A 465 8.34 12.67 51.77
N ASN A 466 8.87 12.11 50.69
CA ASN A 466 8.06 11.72 49.54
C ASN A 466 7.08 10.57 49.89
N SER A 467 7.43 9.66 50.82
CA SER A 467 6.50 8.61 51.27
C SER A 467 5.27 9.20 51.98
N TYR A 468 5.47 10.21 52.83
CA TYR A 468 4.38 10.90 53.52
C TYR A 468 3.56 11.76 52.56
N LEU A 469 4.21 12.58 51.74
CA LEU A 469 3.51 13.48 50.80
C LEU A 469 2.73 12.70 49.71
N SER A 470 3.20 11.52 49.29
CA SER A 470 2.46 10.67 48.36
C SER A 470 1.14 10.21 48.97
N VAL A 471 1.16 9.75 50.23
CA VAL A 471 -0.06 9.32 50.91
C VAL A 471 -1.05 10.47 51.10
N VAL A 472 -0.54 11.66 51.46
CA VAL A 472 -1.39 12.86 51.54
C VAL A 472 -2.02 13.20 50.18
N ALA A 473 -1.24 13.12 49.11
CA ALA A 473 -1.73 13.40 47.74
C ALA A 473 -2.80 12.41 47.29
N ASP A 474 -2.61 11.11 47.58
CA ASP A 474 -3.57 10.05 47.25
C ASP A 474 -4.89 10.26 47.98
N VAL A 475 -4.85 10.54 49.30
CA VAL A 475 -6.05 10.84 50.11
C VAL A 475 -6.77 12.09 49.61
N VAL A 476 -6.04 13.16 49.27
CA VAL A 476 -6.60 14.39 48.69
C VAL A 476 -7.33 14.12 47.40
N ALA A 477 -6.71 13.33 46.50
CA ALA A 477 -7.29 12.93 45.22
C ALA A 477 -8.56 12.09 45.38
N GLU A 478 -8.56 11.10 46.29
CA GLU A 478 -9.74 10.29 46.61
C GLU A 478 -10.94 11.11 47.10
N HIS A 479 -10.69 12.24 47.78
CA HIS A 479 -11.72 13.18 48.20
C HIS A 479 -12.09 14.23 47.13
N GLY A 480 -11.60 14.06 45.90
CA GLY A 480 -11.96 14.89 44.76
C GLY A 480 -11.31 16.27 44.76
N ALA A 481 -10.14 16.41 45.36
CA ALA A 481 -9.32 17.60 45.35
C ALA A 481 -8.04 17.41 44.54
N ARG A 482 -7.34 18.52 44.33
CA ARG A 482 -6.06 18.54 43.64
C ARG A 482 -4.98 19.16 44.57
N VAL A 483 -3.81 18.48 44.61
CA VAL A 483 -2.63 19.10 45.20
C VAL A 483 -2.04 20.09 44.19
N GLU A 484 -1.99 21.38 44.56
CA GLU A 484 -1.45 22.45 43.71
C GLU A 484 0.07 22.48 43.72
N ARG A 485 0.68 22.30 44.90
CA ARG A 485 2.15 22.23 45.05
C ARG A 485 2.55 21.58 46.37
N PHE A 486 3.81 21.25 46.43
CA PHE A 486 4.51 20.77 47.63
C PHE A 486 5.54 21.82 48.05
N PRO A 487 5.25 22.75 48.95
CA PRO A 487 6.20 23.71 49.46
C PRO A 487 7.06 23.05 50.56
N GLY A 488 8.17 22.42 50.16
CA GLY A 488 9.05 21.68 51.07
C GLY A 488 8.45 20.36 51.54
N ASP A 489 8.22 20.23 52.84
CA ASP A 489 7.62 19.09 53.54
C ASP A 489 6.10 19.25 53.72
N ALA A 490 5.51 20.31 53.14
CA ALA A 490 4.07 20.58 53.16
C ALA A 490 3.41 20.25 51.82
N ALA A 491 2.07 20.12 51.86
CA ALA A 491 1.21 20.01 50.69
C ALA A 491 0.14 21.11 50.72
N LEU A 492 -0.05 21.76 49.58
CA LEU A 492 -1.17 22.68 49.33
C LEU A 492 -2.21 22.02 48.45
N ALA A 493 -3.41 21.82 48.96
CA ALA A 493 -4.52 21.23 48.23
C ALA A 493 -5.70 22.18 48.13
N VAL A 494 -6.45 22.07 47.04
CA VAL A 494 -7.63 22.88 46.75
C VAL A 494 -8.82 22.00 46.42
N PHE A 495 -9.97 22.32 46.99
CA PHE A 495 -11.27 21.69 46.79
C PHE A 495 -12.18 22.70 46.11
N GLU A 496 -12.69 22.37 44.94
CA GLU A 496 -13.48 23.30 44.13
C GLU A 496 -14.64 22.61 43.40
N GLY A 497 -15.67 23.35 43.06
CA GLY A 497 -16.75 22.93 42.18
C GLY A 497 -18.02 22.41 42.86
N ARG A 498 -18.00 22.23 44.19
CA ARG A 498 -19.16 21.76 45.00
C ARG A 498 -19.75 22.85 45.90
N GLY A 499 -19.20 24.06 45.82
CA GLY A 499 -19.61 25.17 46.64
C GLY A 499 -19.37 24.92 48.14
N PRO A 500 -20.37 25.15 49.03
CA PRO A 500 -20.18 24.94 50.47
C PRO A 500 -19.76 23.52 50.88
N GLU A 501 -20.04 22.50 50.07
CA GLU A 501 -19.60 21.12 50.32
C GLU A 501 -18.09 20.93 50.17
N ASP A 502 -17.39 21.84 49.51
CA ASP A 502 -15.92 21.79 49.37
C ASP A 502 -15.25 21.83 50.73
N LEU A 503 -15.78 22.60 51.68
CA LEU A 503 -15.30 22.65 53.07
C LEU A 503 -15.49 21.29 53.76
N ALA A 504 -16.63 20.66 53.58
CA ALA A 504 -16.90 19.34 54.20
C ALA A 504 -15.99 18.26 53.60
N CYS A 505 -15.71 18.34 52.29
CA CYS A 505 -14.76 17.47 51.64
C CYS A 505 -13.33 17.68 52.18
N ALA A 506 -12.91 18.94 52.32
CA ALA A 506 -11.58 19.26 52.87
C ALA A 506 -11.40 18.75 54.30
N VAL A 507 -12.42 18.88 55.17
CA VAL A 507 -12.38 18.36 56.52
C VAL A 507 -12.31 16.82 56.56
N ARG A 508 -13.09 16.14 55.70
CA ARG A 508 -12.97 14.66 55.57
C ARG A 508 -11.60 14.22 55.10
N ALA A 509 -11.08 14.89 54.06
CA ALA A 509 -9.74 14.63 53.54
C ALA A 509 -8.66 14.86 54.59
N ALA A 510 -8.77 15.93 55.39
CA ALA A 510 -7.83 16.22 56.46
C ALA A 510 -7.82 15.13 57.55
N ARG A 511 -9.00 14.65 57.96
CA ARG A 511 -9.09 13.51 58.92
C ARG A 511 -8.49 12.22 58.34
N ALA A 512 -8.77 11.92 57.09
CA ALA A 512 -8.22 10.77 56.41
C ALA A 512 -6.70 10.90 56.23
N ALA A 513 -6.19 12.07 55.82
CA ALA A 513 -4.76 12.32 55.70
C ALA A 513 -4.00 12.16 57.04
N ARG A 514 -4.58 12.69 58.12
CA ARG A 514 -4.06 12.50 59.48
C ARG A 514 -3.96 11.02 59.86
N GLY A 515 -4.99 10.23 59.58
CA GLY A 515 -4.98 8.79 59.79
C GLY A 515 -3.92 8.06 58.95
N ALA A 516 -3.90 8.33 57.67
CA ALA A 516 -2.97 7.70 56.75
C ALA A 516 -1.51 8.05 57.02
N VAL A 517 -1.20 9.27 57.46
CA VAL A 517 0.15 9.65 57.88
C VAL A 517 0.57 8.89 59.16
N ARG A 518 -0.34 8.72 60.12
CA ARG A 518 -0.09 7.89 61.31
C ARG A 518 0.19 6.44 60.96
N ASP A 519 -0.52 5.87 60.02
CA ASP A 519 -0.31 4.51 59.56
C ASP A 519 1.08 4.33 58.92
N VAL A 520 1.54 5.29 58.14
CA VAL A 520 2.91 5.32 57.61
C VAL A 520 3.94 5.46 58.71
N ALA A 521 3.66 6.32 59.71
CA ALA A 521 4.55 6.55 60.83
C ALA A 521 4.73 5.29 61.69
N THR A 522 3.69 4.48 61.90
CA THR A 522 3.77 3.23 62.68
C THR A 522 4.65 2.17 62.03
N GLY A 523 4.85 2.21 60.73
CA GLY A 523 5.75 1.29 59.97
C GLY A 523 7.20 1.76 59.90
N GLN A 524 7.53 2.93 60.42
CA GLN A 524 8.86 3.55 60.33
C GLN A 524 9.44 3.83 61.71
N SER A 525 10.77 3.89 61.81
CA SER A 525 11.47 4.15 63.07
C SER A 525 11.27 5.57 63.64
N MET A 526 10.55 6.42 62.91
CA MET A 526 10.35 7.84 63.24
C MET A 526 8.88 8.20 63.06
N ALA A 527 8.21 8.49 64.14
CA ALA A 527 6.82 8.94 64.16
C ALA A 527 6.77 10.45 63.87
N LEU A 528 6.20 10.82 62.72
CA LEU A 528 5.90 12.21 62.36
C LEU A 528 4.39 12.40 62.33
N GLY A 529 3.89 13.46 62.99
CA GLY A 529 2.51 13.85 62.91
C GLY A 529 2.26 14.93 61.84
N VAL A 530 1.04 15.38 61.66
CA VAL A 530 0.68 16.44 60.73
C VAL A 530 0.00 17.61 61.43
N GLY A 531 0.31 18.83 61.00
CA GLY A 531 -0.48 20.02 61.28
C GLY A 531 -1.30 20.40 60.03
N ILE A 532 -2.60 20.56 60.21
CA ILE A 532 -3.49 20.84 59.08
C ILE A 532 -4.26 22.13 59.30
N GLY A 533 -4.20 23.05 58.31
CA GLY A 533 -4.97 24.26 58.26
C GLY A 533 -5.89 24.30 57.07
N ILE A 534 -7.18 24.55 57.29
CA ILE A 534 -8.20 24.64 56.25
C ILE A 534 -8.88 26.00 56.32
N ALA A 535 -9.11 26.62 55.18
CA ALA A 535 -9.98 27.80 55.07
C ALA A 535 -10.85 27.75 53.81
N TYR A 536 -12.09 28.26 53.94
CA TYR A 536 -13.01 28.35 52.82
C TYR A 536 -13.30 29.82 52.49
N GLY A 537 -13.14 30.20 51.24
CA GLY A 537 -13.41 31.55 50.78
C GLY A 537 -12.93 31.83 49.37
N ARG A 538 -12.92 33.11 49.03
CA ARG A 538 -12.56 33.54 47.66
C ARG A 538 -11.09 33.34 47.36
N VAL A 539 -10.83 32.60 46.28
CA VAL A 539 -9.50 32.22 45.80
C VAL A 539 -9.46 32.40 44.28
N ALA A 540 -8.38 32.96 43.77
CA ALA A 540 -8.11 33.04 42.34
C ALA A 540 -6.93 32.14 41.99
N ARG A 541 -7.03 31.40 40.90
CA ARG A 541 -5.93 30.66 40.30
C ARG A 541 -5.22 31.63 39.34
N VAL A 542 -3.94 31.83 39.53
CA VAL A 542 -3.15 32.81 38.77
C VAL A 542 -1.82 32.20 38.34
N GLU A 543 -1.34 32.65 37.21
CA GLU A 543 0.00 32.38 36.72
C GLU A 543 0.93 33.50 37.27
N LEU A 544 1.93 33.10 38.05
CA LEU A 544 2.93 34.02 38.61
C LEU A 544 4.29 33.73 37.97
N GLY A 545 4.94 34.77 37.41
CA GLY A 545 6.27 34.65 36.83
C GLY A 545 6.44 35.50 35.59
N GLY A 546 7.51 35.19 34.82
CA GLY A 546 7.86 35.83 33.57
C GLY A 546 7.85 34.85 32.40
N ALA A 547 8.27 35.34 31.22
CA ALA A 547 8.26 34.54 29.98
C ALA A 547 9.09 33.24 30.01
N ASP A 548 10.15 33.21 30.83
CA ASP A 548 11.06 32.04 30.90
C ASP A 548 10.69 31.04 32.02
N ARG A 549 9.92 31.46 33.00
CA ARG A 549 9.49 30.63 34.11
C ARG A 549 8.19 31.19 34.72
N SER A 550 7.14 30.43 34.64
CA SER A 550 5.88 30.73 35.31
C SER A 550 5.42 29.54 36.17
N ASP A 551 4.74 29.89 37.27
CA ASP A 551 4.17 28.93 38.19
C ASP A 551 2.66 29.19 38.31
N LEU A 552 1.83 28.20 38.04
CA LEU A 552 0.40 28.27 38.26
C LEU A 552 0.13 28.00 39.75
N THR A 553 -0.53 28.92 40.43
CA THR A 553 -0.79 28.83 41.88
C THR A 553 -2.11 29.51 42.25
N VAL A 554 -2.53 29.31 43.48
CA VAL A 554 -3.73 29.94 44.04
C VAL A 554 -3.37 31.09 44.95
N ILE A 555 -4.07 32.21 44.81
CA ILE A 555 -3.98 33.37 45.72
C ILE A 555 -5.32 33.76 46.24
N GLY A 556 -5.36 34.23 47.47
CA GLY A 556 -6.59 34.72 48.12
C GLY A 556 -6.46 34.75 49.61
N THR A 557 -7.37 35.45 50.29
CA THR A 557 -7.38 35.57 51.76
C THR A 557 -7.54 34.18 52.41
N ALA A 558 -8.31 33.25 51.80
CA ALA A 558 -8.46 31.90 52.29
C ALA A 558 -7.13 31.11 52.27
N VAL A 559 -6.27 31.33 51.26
CA VAL A 559 -4.93 30.69 51.19
C VAL A 559 -4.08 31.15 52.38
N ASN A 560 -4.07 32.46 52.68
CA ASN A 560 -3.30 33.02 53.78
C ASN A 560 -3.82 32.54 55.13
N ILE A 561 -5.15 32.45 55.29
CA ILE A 561 -5.77 31.95 56.51
C ILE A 561 -5.45 30.45 56.71
N ALA A 562 -5.60 29.63 55.68
CA ALA A 562 -5.29 28.23 55.74
C ALA A 562 -3.81 27.96 56.15
N LYS A 563 -2.85 28.72 55.56
CA LYS A 563 -1.45 28.65 55.93
C LYS A 563 -1.20 29.12 57.37
N ALA A 564 -1.83 30.20 57.80
CA ALA A 564 -1.69 30.68 59.17
C ALA A 564 -2.24 29.68 60.21
N LEU A 565 -3.32 29.00 59.88
CA LEU A 565 -3.91 27.95 60.73
C LEU A 565 -3.00 26.70 60.77
N GLU A 566 -2.44 26.28 59.63
CA GLU A 566 -1.49 25.20 59.57
C GLU A 566 -0.28 25.55 60.46
N ASP A 567 0.32 26.75 60.30
CA ASP A 567 1.44 27.21 61.16
C ASP A 567 1.10 27.12 62.67
N ALA A 568 -0.14 27.37 63.05
CA ALA A 568 -0.63 27.38 64.43
C ALA A 568 -1.07 26.02 64.98
N ALA A 569 -1.34 25.07 64.08
CA ALA A 569 -1.79 23.73 64.45
C ALA A 569 -0.71 22.94 65.16
N ALA A 570 -1.08 22.33 66.29
CA ALA A 570 -0.24 21.34 66.99
C ALA A 570 -0.11 20.06 66.20
N GLU A 571 0.71 19.14 66.65
CA GLU A 571 0.83 17.78 66.07
C GLU A 571 -0.54 17.10 66.08
N ASP A 572 -0.91 16.57 64.90
CA ASP A 572 -2.19 15.90 64.64
C ASP A 572 -3.43 16.76 64.84
N GLN A 573 -3.27 18.08 64.87
CA GLN A 573 -4.37 19.03 64.99
C GLN A 573 -4.83 19.53 63.61
N ILE A 574 -6.16 19.64 63.44
CA ILE A 574 -6.82 20.17 62.25
C ILE A 574 -7.55 21.44 62.63
N LEU A 575 -7.08 22.59 62.16
CA LEU A 575 -7.71 23.88 62.36
C LEU A 575 -8.45 24.36 61.13
N VAL A 576 -9.66 24.92 61.32
CA VAL A 576 -10.54 25.34 60.26
C VAL A 576 -10.94 26.80 60.47
N GLY A 577 -10.79 27.65 59.45
CA GLY A 577 -11.20 29.05 59.45
C GLY A 577 -12.33 29.30 58.46
N VAL A 578 -13.42 29.94 58.89
CA VAL A 578 -14.60 30.23 58.09
C VAL A 578 -14.99 31.69 58.29
N TRP A 579 -15.48 32.35 57.25
CA TRP A 579 -16.02 33.69 57.38
C TRP A 579 -17.26 33.69 58.26
N PRO A 580 -17.51 34.76 59.03
CA PRO A 580 -18.64 34.84 59.96
C PRO A 580 -20.01 34.56 59.31
N GLU A 581 -20.20 35.00 58.07
CA GLU A 581 -21.45 34.81 57.33
C GLU A 581 -21.72 33.35 56.93
N ARG A 582 -20.73 32.48 57.08
CA ARG A 582 -20.80 31.06 56.66
C ARG A 582 -20.86 30.07 57.83
N VAL A 583 -20.93 30.56 59.06
CA VAL A 583 -20.94 29.74 60.26
C VAL A 583 -22.18 28.84 60.34
N GLU A 584 -23.30 29.23 59.73
CA GLU A 584 -24.54 28.43 59.75
C GLU A 584 -24.50 27.16 58.89
N SER A 585 -23.50 27.01 57.96
CA SER A 585 -23.37 25.88 57.03
C SER A 585 -22.14 25.01 57.32
N LEU A 586 -21.79 24.83 58.60
CA LEU A 586 -20.60 24.09 58.98
C LEU A 586 -20.75 22.56 58.88
N PRO A 587 -19.69 21.83 58.48
CA PRO A 587 -19.65 20.37 58.57
C PRO A 587 -19.77 19.87 60.03
N SER A 588 -20.32 18.68 60.22
CA SER A 588 -20.38 18.04 61.51
C SER A 588 -19.00 17.74 62.11
N GLY A 589 -18.86 17.84 63.46
CA GLY A 589 -17.61 17.53 64.16
C GLY A 589 -16.61 18.69 64.17
N LEU A 590 -17.04 19.92 63.99
CA LEU A 590 -16.26 21.11 64.27
C LEU A 590 -16.61 21.68 65.63
N VAL A 591 -15.58 21.97 66.44
CA VAL A 591 -15.71 22.55 67.78
C VAL A 591 -15.06 23.96 67.76
N PRO A 592 -15.67 24.99 68.34
CA PRO A 592 -15.06 26.31 68.41
C PRO A 592 -13.67 26.27 69.06
N TRP A 593 -12.69 26.88 68.38
CA TRP A 593 -11.32 26.97 68.88
C TRP A 593 -11.01 28.36 69.41
N ALA A 594 -10.63 28.46 70.67
CA ALA A 594 -10.42 29.74 71.35
C ALA A 594 -9.01 30.32 71.20
N GLY A 595 -8.13 29.65 70.46
CA GLY A 595 -6.74 30.09 70.22
C GLY A 595 -6.69 31.35 69.36
N ARG A 596 -5.61 32.11 69.48
CA ARG A 596 -5.34 33.29 68.66
C ARG A 596 -4.24 33.00 67.66
N VAL A 597 -4.45 33.35 66.38
CA VAL A 597 -3.45 33.27 65.33
C VAL A 597 -3.01 34.69 64.96
N ALA A 598 -1.78 35.03 65.27
CA ALA A 598 -1.28 36.41 65.12
C ALA A 598 -1.33 36.94 63.65
N LYS A 599 -1.35 36.06 62.66
CA LYS A 599 -1.42 36.41 61.23
C LYS A 599 -2.87 36.59 60.70
N ILE A 600 -3.90 36.29 61.50
CA ILE A 600 -5.30 36.44 61.13
C ILE A 600 -5.86 37.70 61.80
N VAL A 601 -6.34 38.61 60.98
CA VAL A 601 -6.99 39.85 61.49
C VAL A 601 -8.24 39.46 62.28
N PRO A 602 -8.35 39.92 63.56
CA PRO A 602 -9.55 39.63 64.38
C PRO A 602 -10.83 40.01 63.67
N GLY A 603 -11.83 39.13 63.68
CA GLY A 603 -13.14 39.33 63.05
C GLY A 603 -13.19 38.92 61.58
N THR A 604 -12.06 38.58 60.95
CA THR A 604 -12.04 38.13 59.54
C THR A 604 -12.49 36.66 59.38
N ALA A 605 -12.23 35.82 60.37
CA ALA A 605 -12.64 34.42 60.35
C ALA A 605 -12.97 33.92 61.76
N VAL A 606 -13.96 33.02 61.87
CA VAL A 606 -14.27 32.23 63.07
C VAL A 606 -13.49 30.93 62.97
N LEU A 607 -12.83 30.53 64.07
CA LEU A 607 -11.91 29.42 64.08
C LEU A 607 -12.54 28.20 64.78
N PHE A 608 -12.30 27.02 64.22
CA PHE A 608 -12.79 25.75 64.71
C PHE A 608 -11.65 24.71 64.68
N GLU A 609 -11.81 23.71 65.51
CA GLU A 609 -11.01 22.49 65.46
C GLU A 609 -11.87 21.34 64.98
N ALA A 610 -11.35 20.55 64.04
CA ALA A 610 -12.00 19.34 63.56
C ALA A 610 -11.52 18.15 64.43
N VAL A 611 -12.39 17.65 65.28
CA VAL A 611 -12.14 16.53 66.17
C VAL A 611 -12.20 15.19 65.49
#